data_7beb6c64f43329c2be9f11b6cd9a1aa9
#
_entry.id   7beb6c64f43329c2be9f11b6cd9a1aa9
#
_cell.length_a   1.000
_cell.length_b   1.000
_cell.length_c   1.000
_cell.angle_alpha   90.00
_cell.angle_beta   90.00
_cell.angle_gamma   90.00
#
_symmetry.space_group_name_H-M   'P 1'
#
loop_
_entity.id
_entity.type
_entity.pdbx_description
1 polymer ?
#
loop_
_entity_poly.entity_id
_entity_poly.type
_entity_poly.pdbx_seq_one_letter_code
_entity_poly.pdbx_strand_id
1 'polypeptide(L)'
;MKKNCFVRLSRTEFHSFYGVMLLCCAIAFAGCSGKSVNGNSQRGDDVSCLCPPTVYLQPYGNFTKNEASRLGKELEKHLLEMFNVDLDCEVLPPLPLSDSLMNKAKSRYRADKIIRSLSAKADDHNIYIGLTHKDVSCSIRGKADWGVQGLSLIPGKACVVSTFRVKNRHDFWKVTCHEFIHTYFNYHHCPKNDPSCLMQDAKGHPNYKNKKGLCGYCKSVLKL
;
A
#
# COMPACT_ATOMS: atom_id res chain seq x y z
N MET A 1 23.65 -18.10 4.16
CA MET A 1 22.50 -17.21 4.40
C MET A 1 21.28 -17.91 3.83
N LYS A 2 20.38 -18.43 4.69
CA LYS A 2 19.15 -19.12 4.24
C LYS A 2 18.10 -18.06 3.94
N LYS A 3 17.73 -17.92 2.65
CA LYS A 3 16.58 -17.09 2.25
C LYS A 3 15.31 -17.83 2.64
N ASN A 4 14.58 -17.30 3.59
CA ASN A 4 13.25 -17.81 3.94
C ASN A 4 12.27 -17.40 2.84
N CYS A 5 11.82 -18.38 2.05
CA CYS A 5 10.71 -18.19 1.11
C CYS A 5 9.40 -18.19 1.87
N PHE A 6 8.63 -17.13 1.69
CA PHE A 6 7.27 -17.01 2.24
C PHE A 6 6.23 -17.61 1.30
N VAL A 7 5.35 -18.42 1.85
CA VAL A 7 4.21 -18.99 1.13
C VAL A 7 3.12 -17.92 1.03
N ARG A 8 2.80 -17.49 -0.19
CA ARG A 8 1.66 -16.60 -0.46
C ARG A 8 0.38 -17.40 -0.28
N LEU A 9 -0.47 -16.99 0.64
CA LEU A 9 -1.83 -17.48 0.75
C LEU A 9 -2.63 -17.01 -0.48
N SER A 10 -3.20 -17.99 -1.19
CA SER A 10 -3.98 -17.81 -2.40
C SER A 10 -5.08 -16.75 -2.23
N ARG A 11 -5.20 -15.88 -3.22
CA ARG A 11 -6.38 -15.02 -3.42
C ARG A 11 -7.60 -15.92 -3.60
N THR A 12 -8.40 -16.08 -2.57
CA THR A 12 -9.77 -16.59 -2.70
C THR A 12 -10.66 -15.46 -3.17
N GLU A 13 -11.36 -15.74 -4.24
CA GLU A 13 -12.29 -14.91 -4.97
C GLU A 13 -13.34 -14.28 -4.06
N PHE A 14 -13.40 -12.96 -4.05
CA PHE A 14 -14.58 -12.22 -3.62
C PHE A 14 -15.45 -12.00 -4.85
N HIS A 15 -16.49 -12.82 -4.99
CA HIS A 15 -17.56 -12.57 -5.94
C HIS A 15 -18.28 -11.28 -5.57
N SER A 16 -18.06 -10.25 -6.37
CA SER A 16 -18.91 -9.08 -6.39
C SER A 16 -20.04 -9.31 -7.39
N PHE A 17 -21.26 -9.38 -6.89
CA PHE A 17 -22.47 -9.31 -7.66
C PHE A 17 -22.59 -7.93 -8.32
N TYR A 18 -22.42 -7.83 -9.62
CA TYR A 18 -23.12 -6.88 -10.48
C TYR A 18 -23.35 -7.51 -11.84
N GLY A 19 -24.62 -7.56 -12.19
CA GLY A 19 -25.13 -8.21 -13.38
C GLY A 19 -24.95 -7.43 -14.68
N VAL A 20 -24.89 -8.21 -15.71
CA VAL A 20 -25.50 -8.05 -17.04
C VAL A 20 -25.09 -6.86 -17.91
N MET A 21 -24.37 -7.14 -18.99
CA MET A 21 -24.95 -6.99 -20.34
C MET A 21 -24.11 -7.73 -21.39
N LEU A 22 -24.81 -8.61 -22.10
CA LEU A 22 -24.36 -9.32 -23.30
C LEU A 22 -24.08 -8.33 -24.44
N LEU A 23 -23.01 -8.57 -25.20
CA LEU A 23 -23.07 -8.40 -26.64
C LEU A 23 -22.16 -9.41 -27.35
N CYS A 24 -22.79 -10.28 -28.12
CA CYS A 24 -22.18 -11.25 -29.01
C CYS A 24 -21.38 -10.58 -30.13
N CYS A 25 -20.20 -11.09 -30.45
CA CYS A 25 -19.70 -11.15 -31.80
C CYS A 25 -18.90 -12.44 -32.02
N ALA A 26 -19.53 -13.38 -32.72
CA ALA A 26 -18.91 -14.56 -33.26
C ALA A 26 -18.07 -14.20 -34.47
N ILE A 27 -16.82 -14.63 -34.51
CA ILE A 27 -16.09 -14.83 -35.77
C ILE A 27 -15.38 -16.19 -35.68
N ALA A 28 -15.87 -17.09 -36.51
CA ALA A 28 -15.25 -18.39 -36.78
C ALA A 28 -14.04 -18.19 -37.71
N PHE A 29 -12.96 -18.88 -37.46
CA PHE A 29 -12.06 -19.35 -38.55
C PHE A 29 -11.41 -20.68 -38.20
N ALA A 30 -11.41 -21.47 -39.27
CA ALA A 30 -11.11 -22.85 -39.46
C ALA A 30 -9.72 -23.34 -39.04
N GLY A 31 -9.68 -24.53 -38.60
CA GLY A 31 -8.92 -25.70 -38.76
C GLY A 31 -7.44 -25.66 -39.17
N CYS A 32 -6.60 -26.34 -38.39
CA CYS A 32 -5.52 -27.18 -38.92
C CYS A 32 -5.29 -28.36 -37.96
N SER A 33 -5.39 -29.55 -38.57
CA SER A 33 -5.11 -30.86 -38.02
C SER A 33 -3.59 -31.04 -37.75
N GLY A 34 -3.22 -31.67 -36.66
CA GLY A 34 -1.82 -32.03 -36.44
C GLY A 34 -1.52 -32.78 -35.14
N LYS A 35 -1.59 -34.10 -35.21
CA LYS A 35 -0.84 -35.12 -34.43
C LYS A 35 -0.76 -35.06 -32.91
N SER A 36 -1.42 -36.07 -32.33
CA SER A 36 -1.21 -36.63 -30.98
C SER A 36 0.27 -36.96 -30.73
N VAL A 37 0.81 -36.39 -29.64
CA VAL A 37 1.99 -36.91 -28.94
C VAL A 37 1.61 -37.07 -27.52
N ASN A 38 1.54 -38.32 -27.04
CA ASN A 38 1.43 -38.68 -25.63
C ASN A 38 2.69 -38.20 -24.92
N GLY A 39 2.54 -37.15 -24.13
CA GLY A 39 3.54 -36.67 -23.19
C GLY A 39 2.89 -36.58 -21.81
N ASN A 40 3.25 -37.52 -20.94
CA ASN A 40 2.93 -37.54 -19.52
C ASN A 40 3.59 -36.29 -18.88
N SER A 41 2.88 -35.19 -18.86
CA SER A 41 3.35 -33.95 -18.19
C SER A 41 2.91 -34.00 -16.74
N GLN A 42 3.81 -34.41 -15.86
CA GLN A 42 3.70 -34.11 -14.45
C GLN A 42 3.53 -32.59 -14.33
N ARG A 43 2.36 -32.16 -13.86
CA ARG A 43 2.15 -30.79 -13.36
C ARG A 43 3.03 -30.64 -12.13
N GLY A 44 4.25 -30.17 -12.35
CA GLY A 44 5.01 -29.54 -11.30
C GLY A 44 4.22 -28.32 -10.85
N ASP A 45 3.76 -28.32 -9.62
CA ASP A 45 3.26 -27.12 -8.96
C ASP A 45 4.42 -26.11 -8.96
N ASP A 46 4.36 -25.18 -9.88
CA ASP A 46 5.31 -24.08 -9.97
C ASP A 46 5.03 -23.15 -8.79
N VAL A 47 5.60 -23.48 -7.63
CA VAL A 47 5.60 -22.63 -6.46
C VAL A 47 6.52 -21.46 -6.79
N SER A 48 5.95 -20.47 -7.48
CA SER A 48 6.63 -19.21 -7.70
C SER A 48 6.93 -18.59 -6.32
N CYS A 49 8.18 -18.67 -5.93
CA CYS A 49 8.70 -17.97 -4.75
C CYS A 49 8.56 -16.47 -5.01
N LEU A 50 7.44 -15.88 -4.54
CA LEU A 50 7.21 -14.45 -4.65
C LEU A 50 8.15 -13.77 -3.67
N CYS A 51 9.20 -13.15 -4.19
CA CYS A 51 10.02 -12.24 -3.42
C CYS A 51 9.13 -11.13 -2.85
N PRO A 52 9.35 -10.70 -1.58
CA PRO A 52 8.64 -9.55 -1.05
C PRO A 52 8.91 -8.32 -1.94
N PRO A 53 7.95 -7.40 -2.07
CA PRO A 53 8.13 -6.23 -2.91
C PRO A 53 9.18 -5.30 -2.32
N THR A 54 9.95 -4.64 -3.18
CA THR A 54 10.78 -3.52 -2.78
C THR A 54 9.90 -2.32 -2.43
N VAL A 55 10.19 -1.66 -1.32
CA VAL A 55 9.49 -0.45 -0.89
C VAL A 55 10.33 0.77 -1.20
N TYR A 56 9.91 1.54 -2.20
CA TYR A 56 10.56 2.81 -2.55
C TYR A 56 10.03 3.96 -1.69
N LEU A 57 10.92 4.55 -0.90
CA LEU A 57 10.66 5.74 -0.10
C LEU A 57 11.02 6.98 -0.94
N GLN A 58 10.00 7.75 -1.36
CA GLN A 58 10.17 8.96 -2.14
C GLN A 58 10.04 10.21 -1.26
N PRO A 59 11.15 10.81 -0.83
CA PRO A 59 11.13 12.09 -0.12
C PRO A 59 10.67 13.23 -1.02
N TYR A 60 9.90 14.16 -0.45
CA TYR A 60 9.44 15.37 -1.12
C TYR A 60 9.76 16.64 -0.33
N GLY A 61 10.14 17.70 -1.06
CA GLY A 61 10.45 19.01 -0.50
C GLY A 61 11.66 18.97 0.41
N ASN A 62 11.49 19.35 1.66
CA ASN A 62 12.57 19.36 2.67
C ASN A 62 12.65 18.08 3.52
N PHE A 63 11.93 17.01 3.16
CA PHE A 63 12.10 15.71 3.78
C PHE A 63 13.44 15.12 3.31
N THR A 64 14.37 14.93 4.23
CA THR A 64 15.75 14.56 3.89
C THR A 64 15.90 13.05 3.63
N LYS A 65 16.93 12.70 2.85
CA LYS A 65 17.30 11.30 2.61
C LYS A 65 17.61 10.56 3.92
N ASN A 66 18.26 11.23 4.88
CA ASN A 66 18.59 10.64 6.18
C ASN A 66 17.34 10.34 7.02
N GLU A 67 16.34 11.22 7.00
CA GLU A 67 15.06 10.97 7.67
C GLU A 67 14.33 9.79 7.04
N ALA A 68 14.31 9.73 5.71
CA ALA A 68 13.71 8.61 4.99
C ALA A 68 14.42 7.28 5.29
N SER A 69 15.74 7.27 5.33
CA SER A 69 16.51 6.06 5.66
C SER A 69 16.25 5.56 7.09
N ARG A 70 16.12 6.48 8.06
CA ARG A 70 15.75 6.10 9.44
C ARG A 70 14.35 5.51 9.49
N LEU A 71 13.40 6.15 8.80
CA LEU A 71 12.02 5.65 8.72
C LEU A 71 11.95 4.29 8.04
N GLY A 72 12.73 4.07 6.97
CA GLY A 72 12.82 2.78 6.29
C GLY A 72 13.23 1.66 7.24
N LYS A 73 14.30 1.86 8.00
CA LYS A 73 14.77 0.89 9.01
C LYS A 73 13.74 0.62 10.11
N GLU A 74 13.01 1.65 10.55
CA GLU A 74 11.92 1.48 11.51
C GLU A 74 10.77 0.68 10.89
N LEU A 75 10.43 0.96 9.63
CA LEU A 75 9.38 0.26 8.90
C LEU A 75 9.73 -1.23 8.72
N GLU A 76 10.93 -1.55 8.21
CA GLU A 76 11.47 -2.91 8.06
C GLU A 76 11.38 -3.67 9.38
N LYS A 77 11.93 -3.09 10.46
CA LYS A 77 11.90 -3.69 11.79
C LYS A 77 10.48 -4.02 12.26
N HIS A 78 9.57 -3.05 12.21
CA HIS A 78 8.23 -3.24 12.74
C HIS A 78 7.35 -4.13 11.87
N LEU A 79 7.56 -4.15 10.55
CA LEU A 79 6.86 -5.07 9.67
C LEU A 79 7.36 -6.50 9.85
N LEU A 80 8.65 -6.70 10.05
CA LEU A 80 9.19 -8.01 10.40
C LEU A 80 8.63 -8.51 11.74
N GLU A 81 8.62 -7.65 12.78
CA GLU A 81 8.10 -8.01 14.11
C GLU A 81 6.59 -8.30 14.11
N MET A 82 5.80 -7.53 13.36
CA MET A 82 4.33 -7.64 13.39
C MET A 82 3.78 -8.67 12.41
N PHE A 83 4.43 -8.86 11.27
CA PHE A 83 3.88 -9.60 10.13
C PHE A 83 4.80 -10.70 9.63
N ASN A 84 6.01 -10.81 10.17
CA ASN A 84 7.06 -11.66 9.64
C ASN A 84 7.33 -11.40 8.13
N VAL A 85 7.14 -10.15 7.71
CA VAL A 85 7.40 -9.69 6.34
C VAL A 85 8.77 -9.03 6.32
N ASP A 86 9.70 -9.69 5.65
CA ASP A 86 11.04 -9.15 5.40
C ASP A 86 10.97 -8.28 4.15
N LEU A 87 11.13 -6.97 4.34
CA LEU A 87 11.07 -5.97 3.27
C LEU A 87 12.44 -5.33 3.08
N ASP A 88 12.67 -4.85 1.87
CA ASP A 88 13.78 -3.98 1.54
C ASP A 88 13.27 -2.58 1.19
N CYS A 89 13.72 -1.58 1.97
CA CYS A 89 13.34 -0.19 1.79
C CYS A 89 14.46 0.57 1.08
N GLU A 90 14.21 1.01 -0.13
CA GLU A 90 15.12 1.86 -0.90
C GLU A 90 14.70 3.34 -0.86
N VAL A 91 15.66 4.22 -0.55
CA VAL A 91 15.41 5.65 -0.51
C VAL A 91 15.80 6.31 -1.82
N LEU A 92 14.79 6.85 -2.51
CA LEU A 92 14.97 7.58 -3.75
C LEU A 92 15.54 9.01 -3.52
N PRO A 93 16.14 9.64 -4.53
CA PRO A 93 16.53 11.04 -4.47
C PRO A 93 15.33 11.93 -4.14
N PRO A 94 15.47 12.94 -3.25
CA PRO A 94 14.40 13.87 -2.93
C PRO A 94 13.90 14.62 -4.18
N LEU A 95 12.58 14.79 -4.30
CA LEU A 95 11.94 15.55 -5.37
C LEU A 95 11.26 16.80 -4.82
N PRO A 96 11.22 17.91 -5.58
CA PRO A 96 10.41 19.05 -5.21
C PRO A 96 8.92 18.71 -5.27
N LEU A 97 8.13 19.35 -4.40
CA LEU A 97 6.67 19.34 -4.54
C LEU A 97 6.27 20.45 -5.52
N SER A 98 5.76 20.06 -6.66
CA SER A 98 5.26 20.99 -7.66
C SER A 98 3.95 21.67 -7.21
N ASP A 99 3.77 22.95 -7.53
CA ASP A 99 2.54 23.69 -7.28
C ASP A 99 1.30 23.07 -7.98
N SER A 100 1.50 22.33 -9.06
CA SER A 100 0.43 21.59 -9.75
C SER A 100 -0.23 20.52 -8.85
N LEU A 101 0.48 20.09 -7.81
CA LEU A 101 -0.02 19.12 -6.83
C LEU A 101 -0.85 19.78 -5.72
N MET A 102 -0.88 21.12 -5.66
CA MET A 102 -1.65 21.84 -4.64
C MET A 102 -3.16 21.78 -4.92
N ASN A 103 -3.94 22.03 -3.87
CA ASN A 103 -5.38 22.30 -3.97
C ASN A 103 -5.64 23.66 -4.63
N LYS A 104 -6.91 23.95 -4.98
CA LYS A 104 -7.29 25.21 -5.63
C LYS A 104 -6.93 26.44 -4.79
N ALA A 105 -7.00 26.34 -3.47
CA ALA A 105 -6.69 27.43 -2.54
C ALA A 105 -5.17 27.60 -2.30
N LYS A 106 -4.32 26.77 -2.93
CA LYS A 106 -2.85 26.75 -2.74
C LYS A 106 -2.41 26.69 -1.25
N SER A 107 -3.23 26.03 -0.42
CA SER A 107 -2.97 25.90 1.01
C SER A 107 -2.42 24.54 1.42
N ARG A 108 -2.71 23.49 0.62
CA ARG A 108 -2.29 22.10 0.89
C ARG A 108 -1.97 21.35 -0.38
N TYR A 109 -1.09 20.36 -0.27
CA TYR A 109 -0.82 19.44 -1.35
C TYR A 109 -1.88 18.33 -1.40
N ARG A 110 -2.30 17.96 -2.61
CA ARG A 110 -3.30 16.91 -2.83
C ARG A 110 -2.66 15.54 -2.76
N ALA A 111 -2.97 14.80 -1.69
CA ALA A 111 -2.44 13.46 -1.45
C ALA A 111 -2.79 12.49 -2.61
N ASP A 112 -4.00 12.56 -3.12
CA ASP A 112 -4.46 11.76 -4.27
C ASP A 112 -3.65 12.02 -5.56
N LYS A 113 -3.23 13.26 -5.80
CA LYS A 113 -2.38 13.59 -6.95
C LYS A 113 -0.95 13.04 -6.78
N ILE A 114 -0.38 13.16 -5.56
CA ILE A 114 0.94 12.60 -5.25
C ILE A 114 0.92 11.09 -5.44
N ILE A 115 -0.09 10.39 -4.89
CA ILE A 115 -0.23 8.94 -5.02
C ILE A 115 -0.34 8.52 -6.49
N ARG A 116 -1.15 9.20 -7.30
CA ARG A 116 -1.27 8.90 -8.74
C ARG A 116 0.07 9.02 -9.46
N SER A 117 0.86 10.04 -9.15
CA SER A 117 2.19 10.22 -9.72
C SER A 117 3.16 9.12 -9.33
N LEU A 118 3.06 8.60 -8.09
CA LEU A 118 3.85 7.47 -7.62
C LEU A 118 3.37 6.14 -8.21
N SER A 119 2.05 5.92 -8.24
CA SER A 119 1.45 4.70 -8.80
C SER A 119 1.76 4.51 -10.28
N ALA A 120 1.96 5.60 -11.03
CA ALA A 120 2.36 5.52 -12.44
C ALA A 120 3.78 4.94 -12.63
N LYS A 121 4.59 4.87 -11.57
CA LYS A 121 5.93 4.28 -11.57
C LYS A 121 5.96 2.85 -11.02
N ALA A 122 4.87 2.43 -10.38
CA ALA A 122 4.80 1.16 -9.68
C ALA A 122 4.44 0.01 -10.64
N ASP A 123 5.02 -1.15 -10.38
CA ASP A 123 4.70 -2.42 -11.02
C ASP A 123 4.19 -3.45 -10.00
N ASP A 124 4.21 -4.73 -10.35
CA ASP A 124 3.73 -5.79 -9.45
C ASP A 124 4.74 -6.16 -8.34
N HIS A 125 5.97 -5.67 -8.44
CA HIS A 125 7.07 -6.05 -7.55
C HIS A 125 7.50 -4.92 -6.62
N ASN A 126 6.85 -3.76 -6.66
CA ASN A 126 7.23 -2.64 -5.83
C ASN A 126 6.05 -1.83 -5.29
N ILE A 127 6.33 -1.08 -4.22
CA ILE A 127 5.41 -0.17 -3.56
C ILE A 127 6.11 1.17 -3.37
N TYR A 128 5.41 2.25 -3.60
CA TYR A 128 5.93 3.60 -3.37
C TYR A 128 5.29 4.26 -2.16
N ILE A 129 6.11 4.84 -1.29
CA ILE A 129 5.68 5.65 -0.16
C ILE A 129 6.22 7.06 -0.32
N GLY A 130 5.33 8.02 -0.59
CA GLY A 130 5.69 9.44 -0.61
C GLY A 130 5.82 10.00 0.80
N LEU A 131 6.91 10.69 1.08
CA LEU A 131 7.25 11.26 2.40
C LEU A 131 7.33 12.77 2.31
N THR A 132 6.63 13.51 3.18
CA THR A 132 6.70 14.97 3.19
C THR A 132 6.50 15.56 4.58
N HIS A 133 7.00 16.79 4.79
CA HIS A 133 6.67 17.64 5.94
C HIS A 133 5.54 18.63 5.66
N LYS A 134 5.06 18.69 4.41
CA LYS A 134 4.01 19.63 4.01
C LYS A 134 2.62 19.07 4.35
N ASP A 135 1.68 19.98 4.61
CA ASP A 135 0.28 19.59 4.84
C ASP A 135 -0.32 18.99 3.58
N VAL A 136 -0.95 17.82 3.74
CA VAL A 136 -1.61 17.09 2.66
C VAL A 136 -3.09 16.91 2.92
N SER A 137 -3.88 16.87 1.85
CA SER A 137 -5.33 16.75 1.93
C SER A 137 -5.89 15.83 0.85
N CYS A 138 -7.09 15.35 1.10
CA CYS A 138 -7.88 14.61 0.12
C CYS A 138 -9.35 15.06 0.13
N SER A 139 -10.12 14.58 -0.84
CA SER A 139 -11.57 14.71 -0.82
C SER A 139 -12.17 13.49 -0.13
N ILE A 140 -12.93 13.70 0.93
CA ILE A 140 -13.57 12.61 1.68
C ILE A 140 -14.95 13.04 2.19
N ARG A 141 -15.96 12.17 2.05
CA ARG A 141 -17.33 12.39 2.59
C ARG A 141 -17.89 13.78 2.25
N GLY A 142 -17.78 14.21 1.00
CA GLY A 142 -18.27 15.51 0.52
C GLY A 142 -17.41 16.73 0.89
N LYS A 143 -16.34 16.56 1.67
CA LYS A 143 -15.37 17.62 1.97
C LYS A 143 -14.25 17.60 0.95
N ALA A 144 -14.09 18.67 0.19
CA ALA A 144 -13.12 18.75 -0.90
C ALA A 144 -11.66 18.85 -0.44
N ASP A 145 -11.41 19.32 0.78
CA ASP A 145 -10.07 19.61 1.30
C ASP A 145 -9.94 19.18 2.76
N TRP A 146 -10.01 17.84 3.00
CA TRP A 146 -9.82 17.27 4.31
C TRP A 146 -8.34 16.98 4.54
N GLY A 147 -7.72 17.61 5.57
CA GLY A 147 -6.32 17.38 5.91
C GLY A 147 -6.12 16.00 6.54
N VAL A 148 -5.10 15.28 6.05
CA VAL A 148 -4.78 13.91 6.49
C VAL A 148 -3.32 13.80 6.92
N GLN A 149 -2.99 12.75 7.67
CA GLN A 149 -1.60 12.40 8.03
C GLN A 149 -1.01 11.44 6.98
N GLY A 150 -1.84 10.62 6.40
CA GLY A 150 -1.51 9.72 5.31
C GLY A 150 -2.74 9.44 4.47
N LEU A 151 -2.51 8.88 3.30
CA LEU A 151 -3.55 8.42 2.38
C LEU A 151 -3.00 7.27 1.54
N SER A 152 -3.81 6.24 1.38
CA SER A 152 -3.64 5.16 0.41
C SER A 152 -4.84 5.08 -0.50
N LEU A 153 -4.64 4.76 -1.76
CA LEU A 153 -5.73 4.36 -2.65
C LEU A 153 -5.82 2.85 -2.66
N ILE A 154 -7.00 2.29 -2.39
CA ILE A 154 -7.26 0.85 -2.32
C ILE A 154 -8.23 0.47 -3.44
N PRO A 155 -7.85 -0.47 -4.34
CA PRO A 155 -6.54 -1.09 -4.50
C PRO A 155 -5.50 -0.10 -5.04
N GLY A 156 -4.24 -0.31 -4.67
CA GLY A 156 -3.16 0.55 -5.13
C GLY A 156 -1.78 0.02 -4.76
N LYS A 157 -0.75 0.70 -5.29
CA LYS A 157 0.66 0.36 -5.06
C LYS A 157 1.46 1.56 -4.57
N ALA A 158 0.77 2.59 -4.14
CA ALA A 158 1.40 3.77 -3.57
C ALA A 158 0.54 4.39 -2.47
N CYS A 159 1.21 4.99 -1.51
CA CYS A 159 0.63 5.84 -0.49
C CYS A 159 1.48 7.10 -0.29
N VAL A 160 0.95 8.05 0.47
CA VAL A 160 1.70 9.23 0.91
C VAL A 160 1.46 9.48 2.38
N VAL A 161 2.51 9.84 3.10
CA VAL A 161 2.46 10.17 4.52
C VAL A 161 3.11 11.52 4.79
N SER A 162 2.55 12.26 5.72
CA SER A 162 3.02 13.58 6.10
C SER A 162 3.22 13.70 7.60
N THR A 163 4.34 14.29 7.98
CA THR A 163 4.60 14.59 9.39
C THR A 163 3.88 15.84 9.88
N PHE A 164 3.27 16.65 8.99
CA PHE A 164 2.70 17.95 9.33
C PHE A 164 1.71 17.89 10.48
N ARG A 165 0.84 16.88 10.47
CA ARG A 165 -0.22 16.68 11.49
C ARG A 165 0.13 15.67 12.56
N VAL A 166 1.34 15.11 12.54
CA VAL A 166 1.81 14.13 13.53
C VAL A 166 2.37 14.87 14.74
N LYS A 167 1.67 14.78 15.87
CA LYS A 167 2.06 15.50 17.10
C LYS A 167 3.38 14.99 17.67
N ASN A 168 3.57 13.68 17.69
CA ASN A 168 4.81 13.05 18.17
C ASN A 168 5.54 12.39 17.01
N ARG A 169 6.73 12.87 16.68
CA ARG A 169 7.55 12.33 15.58
C ARG A 169 7.93 10.86 15.76
N HIS A 170 8.04 10.40 16.99
CA HIS A 170 8.29 8.98 17.29
C HIS A 170 7.13 8.05 16.88
N ASP A 171 5.93 8.58 16.67
CA ASP A 171 4.80 7.80 16.17
C ASP A 171 4.66 7.79 14.64
N PHE A 172 5.56 8.47 13.91
CA PHE A 172 5.43 8.62 12.45
C PHE A 172 5.51 7.28 11.71
N TRP A 173 6.35 6.35 12.19
CA TRP A 173 6.39 5.00 11.64
C TRP A 173 5.03 4.29 11.71
N LYS A 174 4.21 4.56 12.73
CA LYS A 174 2.86 3.97 12.86
C LYS A 174 1.93 4.45 11.76
N VAL A 175 2.01 5.75 11.41
CA VAL A 175 1.28 6.30 10.26
C VAL A 175 1.73 5.61 8.98
N THR A 176 3.05 5.48 8.81
CA THR A 176 3.64 4.84 7.63
C THR A 176 3.25 3.38 7.51
N CYS A 177 3.33 2.60 8.61
CA CYS A 177 2.84 1.21 8.64
C CYS A 177 1.35 1.10 8.32
N HIS A 178 0.52 2.00 8.85
CA HIS A 178 -0.92 2.02 8.59
C HIS A 178 -1.20 2.16 7.09
N GLU A 179 -0.59 3.14 6.43
CA GLU A 179 -0.75 3.36 4.99
C GLU A 179 -0.12 2.23 4.15
N PHE A 180 1.02 1.68 4.60
CA PHE A 180 1.63 0.53 3.97
C PHE A 180 0.70 -0.69 3.99
N ILE A 181 0.04 -0.98 5.13
CA ILE A 181 -0.90 -2.10 5.26
C ILE A 181 -2.08 -1.93 4.30
N HIS A 182 -2.63 -0.74 4.17
CA HIS A 182 -3.65 -0.43 3.18
C HIS A 182 -3.17 -0.78 1.77
N THR A 183 -1.96 -0.37 1.42
CA THR A 183 -1.40 -0.53 0.08
C THR A 183 -1.00 -1.97 -0.23
N TYR A 184 -0.24 -2.60 0.68
CA TYR A 184 0.35 -3.92 0.46
C TYR A 184 -0.67 -5.05 0.53
N PHE A 185 -1.49 -5.03 1.61
CA PHE A 185 -2.49 -6.07 1.84
C PHE A 185 -3.85 -5.75 1.20
N ASN A 186 -4.01 -4.58 0.61
CA ASN A 186 -5.31 -4.12 0.09
C ASN A 186 -6.40 -4.12 1.19
N TYR A 187 -5.99 -3.83 2.42
CA TYR A 187 -6.79 -4.01 3.63
C TYR A 187 -7.41 -2.68 4.09
N HIS A 188 -8.69 -2.71 4.43
CA HIS A 188 -9.42 -1.55 4.93
C HIS A 188 -9.22 -1.34 6.44
N HIS A 189 -9.83 -0.29 7.00
CA HIS A 189 -9.79 -0.01 8.43
C HIS A 189 -10.39 -1.16 9.27
N CYS A 190 -9.89 -1.30 10.50
CA CYS A 190 -10.39 -2.26 11.48
C CYS A 190 -11.85 -1.96 11.84
N PRO A 191 -12.79 -2.93 11.70
CA PRO A 191 -14.20 -2.71 12.05
C PRO A 191 -14.49 -2.83 13.56
N LYS A 192 -13.51 -3.25 14.38
CA LYS A 192 -13.73 -3.61 15.79
C LYS A 192 -13.72 -2.42 16.76
N ASN A 193 -13.51 -1.18 16.28
CA ASN A 193 -13.41 0.01 17.13
C ASN A 193 -12.38 -0.11 18.27
N ASP A 194 -11.34 -0.92 18.09
CA ASP A 194 -10.25 -1.08 19.05
C ASP A 194 -9.25 0.08 18.91
N PRO A 195 -9.15 1.00 19.89
CA PRO A 195 -8.26 2.15 19.81
C PRO A 195 -6.77 1.76 19.83
N SER A 196 -6.44 0.55 20.27
CA SER A 196 -5.07 0.03 20.26
C SER A 196 -4.67 -0.58 18.93
N CYS A 197 -5.63 -0.89 18.06
CA CYS A 197 -5.37 -1.45 16.75
C CYS A 197 -4.76 -0.42 15.80
N LEU A 198 -3.65 -0.78 15.16
CA LEU A 198 -2.97 0.07 14.19
C LEU A 198 -3.90 0.47 13.03
N MET A 199 -4.77 -0.43 12.59
CA MET A 199 -5.71 -0.21 11.47
C MET A 199 -7.03 0.46 11.88
N GLN A 200 -7.18 0.91 13.13
CA GLN A 200 -8.36 1.67 13.55
C GLN A 200 -8.43 3.03 12.85
N ASP A 201 -9.56 3.33 12.19
CA ASP A 201 -9.82 4.65 11.61
C ASP A 201 -9.73 5.76 12.66
N ALA A 202 -8.93 6.77 12.36
CA ALA A 202 -8.73 7.91 13.25
C ALA A 202 -9.96 8.82 13.35
N LYS A 203 -10.91 8.77 12.40
CA LYS A 203 -12.11 9.60 12.33
C LYS A 203 -11.86 11.10 12.58
N GLY A 204 -10.67 11.59 12.17
CA GLY A 204 -10.21 12.96 12.42
C GLY A 204 -9.55 13.22 13.78
N HIS A 205 -9.47 12.22 14.65
CA HIS A 205 -8.87 12.30 15.99
C HIS A 205 -7.74 11.27 16.16
N PRO A 206 -6.61 11.42 15.45
CA PRO A 206 -5.54 10.43 15.47
C PRO A 206 -4.92 10.35 16.86
N ASN A 207 -4.86 9.15 17.43
CA ASN A 207 -4.19 8.84 18.69
C ASN A 207 -3.22 7.67 18.51
N TYR A 208 -2.08 7.95 17.90
CA TYR A 208 -1.05 6.94 17.66
C TYR A 208 -0.34 6.49 18.93
N LYS A 209 -0.36 7.28 20.01
CA LYS A 209 0.22 6.89 21.29
C LYS A 209 -0.35 5.56 21.79
N ASN A 210 -1.65 5.34 21.61
CA ASN A 210 -2.32 4.14 22.09
C ASN A 210 -2.21 2.94 21.13
N LYS A 211 -1.81 3.16 19.89
CA LYS A 211 -1.70 2.08 18.89
C LYS A 211 -0.48 1.21 19.19
N LYS A 212 -0.72 -0.09 19.39
CA LYS A 212 0.31 -1.07 19.77
C LYS A 212 0.66 -2.05 18.64
N GLY A 213 -0.23 -2.22 17.67
CA GLY A 213 -0.10 -3.17 16.59
C GLY A 213 -1.46 -3.58 16.04
N LEU A 214 -1.56 -4.71 15.36
CA LEU A 214 -2.85 -5.24 14.91
C LEU A 214 -3.58 -5.95 16.05
N CYS A 215 -4.90 -5.77 16.12
CA CYS A 215 -5.75 -6.57 17.01
C CYS A 215 -5.90 -8.00 16.47
N GLY A 216 -6.41 -8.92 17.32
CA GLY A 216 -6.60 -10.33 16.96
C GLY A 216 -7.46 -10.53 15.71
N TYR A 217 -8.50 -9.69 15.52
CA TYR A 217 -9.34 -9.73 14.32
C TYR A 217 -8.53 -9.39 13.05
N CYS A 218 -7.79 -8.27 13.07
CA CYS A 218 -6.99 -7.89 11.90
C CYS A 218 -5.91 -8.93 11.58
N LYS A 219 -5.26 -9.51 12.61
CA LYS A 219 -4.32 -10.61 12.42
C LYS A 219 -4.97 -11.81 11.75
N SER A 220 -6.14 -12.23 12.22
CA SER A 220 -6.84 -13.39 11.64
C SER A 220 -7.26 -13.16 10.19
N VAL A 221 -7.75 -11.95 9.85
CA VAL A 221 -8.13 -11.62 8.47
C VAL A 221 -6.93 -11.57 7.54
N LEU A 222 -5.81 -11.02 8.01
CA LEU A 222 -4.55 -10.95 7.25
C LEU A 222 -3.78 -12.27 7.27
N LYS A 223 -4.27 -13.30 7.99
CA LYS A 223 -3.66 -14.64 8.14
C LYS A 223 -2.22 -14.59 8.68
N LEU A 224 -2.03 -13.78 9.71
CA LEU A 224 -0.75 -13.52 10.39
C LEU A 224 -0.64 -14.28 11.71
#